data_f3aece6e4c6afcd6c8de0a6fc8b0218e
#
_entry.id   f3aece6e4c6afcd6c8de0a6fc8b0218e
#
_cell.length_a   1.000
_cell.length_b   1.000
_cell.length_c   1.000
_cell.angle_alpha   90.00
_cell.angle_beta   90.00
_cell.angle_gamma   90.00
#
_symmetry.space_group_name_H-M   'P 1'
#
loop_
_entity.id
_entity.type
_entity.pdbx_description
1 polymer ?
#
loop_
_entity_poly.entity_id
_entity_poly.type
_entity_poly.pdbx_seq_one_letter_code
_entity_poly.pdbx_strand_id
1 'polypeptide(L)'
;MHSKSPAVAALKAAFPHTIPIFAGFLFLGMTYGVYMRTSGFSFWYPMIMSVVIFGGSLEFVATSMLLAPFAPVQVFLTAVMIQARHLFYGISMLDRYKGTGWKKPYLIYAMCDETFSVNYTAEIPEGADRGWFYFFVSLLDEFYWFLGATLGGILGGLLRFNTEGLDFVMTAMFVVIFMDQWLKEKHHFSELIGLIASVACLLIFGADNFLIPTMICILVALTALRKPIEAKTQEAAK
;
A
#
# COMPACT_ATOMS: atom_id res chain seq x y z
N MET A 1 -28.49 -8.58 30.27
CA MET A 1 -27.48 -7.89 29.47
C MET A 1 -27.15 -8.79 28.28
N HIS A 2 -27.59 -8.44 27.07
CA HIS A 2 -27.24 -9.19 25.88
C HIS A 2 -25.71 -9.06 25.66
N SER A 3 -24.99 -10.15 25.85
CA SER A 3 -23.58 -10.26 25.46
C SER A 3 -23.51 -9.97 23.94
N LYS A 4 -23.01 -8.82 23.58
CA LYS A 4 -22.76 -8.47 22.16
C LYS A 4 -21.80 -9.50 21.59
N SER A 5 -22.12 -10.07 20.43
CA SER A 5 -21.22 -11.00 19.74
C SER A 5 -19.81 -10.40 19.68
N PRO A 6 -18.76 -11.17 20.02
CA PRO A 6 -17.37 -10.69 19.99
C PRO A 6 -16.98 -10.04 18.66
N ALA A 7 -17.57 -10.48 17.56
CA ALA A 7 -17.39 -9.87 16.24
C ALA A 7 -17.98 -8.45 16.14
N VAL A 8 -19.16 -8.22 16.73
CA VAL A 8 -19.78 -6.88 16.74
C VAL A 8 -18.97 -5.90 17.59
N ALA A 9 -18.43 -6.37 18.72
CA ALA A 9 -17.53 -5.56 19.55
C ALA A 9 -16.24 -5.20 18.77
N ALA A 10 -15.67 -6.17 18.06
CA ALA A 10 -14.50 -6.00 17.23
C ALA A 10 -14.73 -5.02 16.06
N LEU A 11 -15.87 -5.11 15.36
CA LEU A 11 -16.23 -4.16 14.30
C LEU A 11 -16.33 -2.72 14.83
N LYS A 12 -16.99 -2.54 15.96
CA LYS A 12 -17.12 -1.21 16.59
C LYS A 12 -15.77 -0.63 17.04
N ALA A 13 -14.85 -1.50 17.47
CA ALA A 13 -13.50 -1.11 17.83
C ALA A 13 -12.65 -0.78 16.59
N ALA A 14 -12.78 -1.53 15.49
CA ALA A 14 -12.03 -1.33 14.26
C ALA A 14 -12.43 -0.05 13.52
N PHE A 15 -13.72 0.26 13.46
CA PHE A 15 -14.26 1.35 12.66
C PHE A 15 -13.62 2.72 12.90
N PRO A 16 -13.42 3.20 14.16
CA PRO A 16 -12.77 4.49 14.41
C PRO A 16 -11.33 4.57 13.89
N HIS A 17 -10.60 3.46 13.89
CA HIS A 17 -9.22 3.41 13.40
C HIS A 17 -9.14 3.52 11.87
N THR A 18 -10.20 3.13 11.15
CA THR A 18 -10.23 3.15 9.68
C THR A 18 -10.83 4.44 9.09
N ILE A 19 -11.45 5.31 9.89
CA ILE A 19 -12.02 6.59 9.41
C ILE A 19 -10.99 7.47 8.71
N PRO A 20 -9.77 7.69 9.25
CA PRO A 20 -8.76 8.48 8.54
C PRO A 20 -8.35 7.85 7.20
N ILE A 21 -8.28 6.51 7.16
CA ILE A 21 -7.93 5.75 5.96
C ILE A 21 -9.03 5.89 4.90
N PHE A 22 -10.29 5.90 5.30
CA PHE A 22 -11.43 6.08 4.40
C PHE A 22 -11.27 7.30 3.50
N ALA A 23 -10.95 8.46 4.07
CA ALA A 23 -10.79 9.69 3.29
C ALA A 23 -9.65 9.57 2.26
N GLY A 24 -8.50 9.03 2.67
CA GLY A 24 -7.34 8.80 1.80
C GLY A 24 -7.64 7.78 0.68
N PHE A 25 -8.17 6.63 1.04
CA PHE A 25 -8.47 5.55 0.10
C PHE A 25 -9.60 5.89 -0.87
N LEU A 26 -10.62 6.61 -0.41
CA LEU A 26 -11.66 7.10 -1.30
C LEU A 26 -11.10 8.05 -2.35
N PHE A 27 -10.27 9.01 -1.94
CA PHE A 27 -9.66 9.97 -2.86
C PHE A 27 -8.67 9.33 -3.82
N LEU A 28 -7.71 8.54 -3.31
CA LEU A 28 -6.70 7.87 -4.14
C LEU A 28 -7.33 6.80 -5.04
N GLY A 29 -8.31 6.04 -4.54
CA GLY A 29 -9.06 5.07 -5.32
C GLY A 29 -9.85 5.73 -6.44
N MET A 30 -10.51 6.86 -6.18
CA MET A 30 -11.18 7.63 -7.24
C MET A 30 -10.19 8.12 -8.30
N THR A 31 -9.03 8.61 -7.87
CA THR A 31 -7.97 9.03 -8.80
C THR A 31 -7.50 7.87 -9.68
N TYR A 32 -7.28 6.69 -9.09
CA TYR A 32 -6.95 5.47 -9.82
C TYR A 32 -8.06 5.08 -10.82
N GLY A 33 -9.32 5.07 -10.38
CA GLY A 33 -10.44 4.74 -11.24
C GLY A 33 -10.60 5.69 -12.42
N VAL A 34 -10.43 7.00 -12.21
CA VAL A 34 -10.41 8.01 -13.27
C VAL A 34 -9.24 7.77 -14.20
N TYR A 35 -8.04 7.53 -13.69
CA TYR A 35 -6.84 7.24 -14.49
C TYR A 35 -7.04 6.02 -15.39
N MET A 36 -7.55 4.90 -14.86
CA MET A 36 -7.88 3.73 -15.68
C MET A 36 -8.90 4.03 -16.76
N ARG A 37 -9.93 4.80 -16.41
CA ARG A 37 -10.97 5.16 -17.38
C ARG A 37 -10.47 6.03 -18.50
N THR A 38 -9.65 7.02 -18.22
CA THR A 38 -9.04 7.91 -19.22
C THR A 38 -7.97 7.21 -20.06
N SER A 39 -7.34 6.17 -19.52
CA SER A 39 -6.44 5.27 -20.26
C SER A 39 -7.18 4.31 -21.22
N GLY A 40 -8.52 4.40 -21.33
CA GLY A 40 -9.33 3.65 -22.29
C GLY A 40 -9.96 2.36 -21.72
N PHE A 41 -9.75 2.05 -20.46
CA PHE A 41 -10.36 0.88 -19.81
C PHE A 41 -11.79 1.15 -19.36
N SER A 42 -12.63 0.12 -19.37
CA SER A 42 -13.98 0.17 -18.79
C SER A 42 -13.90 0.23 -17.25
N PHE A 43 -14.93 0.80 -16.60
CA PHE A 43 -15.00 0.88 -15.13
C PHE A 43 -14.91 -0.49 -14.41
N TRP A 44 -15.17 -1.58 -15.11
CA TRP A 44 -15.01 -2.94 -14.58
C TRP A 44 -13.55 -3.28 -14.24
N TYR A 45 -12.59 -2.71 -14.96
CA TYR A 45 -11.16 -2.98 -14.72
C TYR A 45 -10.71 -2.46 -13.35
N PRO A 46 -10.84 -1.16 -13.03
CA PRO A 46 -10.45 -0.68 -11.71
C PRO A 46 -11.27 -1.33 -10.58
N MET A 47 -12.55 -1.63 -10.81
CA MET A 47 -13.40 -2.32 -9.85
C MET A 47 -12.89 -3.73 -9.53
N ILE A 48 -12.53 -4.54 -10.53
CA ILE A 48 -12.05 -5.92 -10.31
C ILE A 48 -10.62 -5.89 -9.78
N MET A 49 -9.76 -5.04 -10.31
CA MET A 49 -8.35 -4.95 -9.90
C MET A 49 -8.24 -4.50 -8.44
N SER A 50 -9.08 -3.60 -7.98
CA SER A 50 -9.10 -3.16 -6.58
C SER A 50 -9.42 -4.27 -5.58
N VAL A 51 -10.16 -5.31 -6.01
CA VAL A 51 -10.45 -6.48 -5.19
C VAL A 51 -9.42 -7.59 -5.37
N VAL A 52 -8.89 -7.80 -6.59
CA VAL A 52 -7.99 -8.93 -6.87
C VAL A 52 -6.55 -8.62 -6.55
N ILE A 53 -6.11 -7.39 -6.76
CA ILE A 53 -4.72 -6.95 -6.54
C ILE A 53 -4.57 -6.31 -5.16
N PHE A 54 -5.47 -5.40 -4.81
CA PHE A 54 -5.47 -4.60 -3.57
C PHE A 54 -4.06 -4.10 -3.21
N GLY A 55 -3.40 -3.48 -4.15
CA GLY A 55 -2.00 -3.07 -4.04
C GLY A 55 -1.73 -1.66 -4.55
N GLY A 56 -2.67 -0.73 -4.39
CA GLY A 56 -2.58 0.69 -4.74
C GLY A 56 -1.51 1.07 -5.78
N SER A 57 -0.26 1.19 -5.35
CA SER A 57 0.87 1.53 -6.22
C SER A 57 1.03 0.57 -7.41
N LEU A 58 0.84 -0.74 -7.18
CA LEU A 58 0.91 -1.73 -8.25
C LEU A 58 -0.24 -1.56 -9.26
N GLU A 59 -1.43 -1.21 -8.81
CA GLU A 59 -2.59 -1.02 -9.68
C GLU A 59 -2.39 0.17 -10.62
N PHE A 60 -1.83 1.28 -10.15
CA PHE A 60 -1.46 2.40 -11.00
C PHE A 60 -0.43 1.99 -12.06
N VAL A 61 0.63 1.28 -11.68
CA VAL A 61 1.66 0.81 -12.62
C VAL A 61 1.09 -0.26 -13.56
N ALA A 62 0.21 -1.13 -13.08
CA ALA A 62 -0.45 -2.15 -13.90
C ALA A 62 -1.27 -1.55 -15.04
N THR A 63 -1.79 -0.34 -14.89
CA THR A 63 -2.48 0.38 -15.99
C THR A 63 -1.57 0.53 -17.21
N SER A 64 -0.35 1.03 -17.03
CA SER A 64 0.63 1.16 -18.11
C SER A 64 1.12 -0.19 -18.63
N MET A 65 1.26 -1.20 -17.76
CA MET A 65 1.62 -2.54 -18.17
C MET A 65 0.56 -3.22 -19.05
N LEU A 66 -0.72 -2.96 -18.78
CA LEU A 66 -1.83 -3.48 -19.60
C LEU A 66 -1.88 -2.83 -21.01
N LEU A 67 -1.33 -1.64 -21.17
CA LEU A 67 -1.21 -0.93 -22.46
C LEU A 67 0.07 -1.32 -23.22
N ALA A 68 1.06 -1.89 -22.53
CA ALA A 68 2.32 -2.31 -23.12
C ALA A 68 2.21 -3.68 -23.81
N PRO A 69 3.17 -4.06 -24.69
CA PRO A 69 3.25 -5.41 -25.21
C PRO A 69 3.33 -6.46 -24.11
N PHE A 70 2.74 -7.65 -24.36
CA PHE A 70 2.68 -8.74 -23.40
C PHE A 70 4.08 -9.24 -22.97
N ALA A 71 4.48 -8.94 -21.73
CA ALA A 71 5.78 -9.28 -21.16
C ALA A 71 5.64 -9.83 -19.73
N PRO A 72 5.12 -11.06 -19.54
CA PRO A 72 4.70 -11.57 -18.22
C PRO A 72 5.85 -11.65 -17.22
N VAL A 73 7.07 -11.97 -17.65
CA VAL A 73 8.23 -12.02 -16.75
C VAL A 73 8.60 -10.64 -16.22
N GLN A 74 8.59 -9.63 -17.08
CA GLN A 74 8.86 -8.26 -16.68
C GLN A 74 7.77 -7.74 -15.75
N VAL A 75 6.50 -7.99 -16.06
CA VAL A 75 5.35 -7.64 -15.20
C VAL A 75 5.49 -8.28 -13.82
N PHE A 76 5.81 -9.57 -13.77
CA PHE A 76 6.01 -10.28 -12.50
C PHE A 76 7.16 -9.68 -11.68
N LEU A 77 8.32 -9.46 -12.29
CA LEU A 77 9.47 -8.87 -11.61
C LEU A 77 9.15 -7.48 -11.06
N THR A 78 8.52 -6.63 -11.87
CA THR A 78 8.11 -5.29 -11.45
C THR A 78 7.08 -5.34 -10.32
N ALA A 79 6.09 -6.24 -10.39
CA ALA A 79 5.11 -6.43 -9.34
C ALA A 79 5.75 -6.84 -8.01
N VAL A 80 6.67 -7.83 -8.04
CA VAL A 80 7.42 -8.26 -6.84
C VAL A 80 8.22 -7.11 -6.27
N MET A 81 8.82 -6.27 -7.10
CA MET A 81 9.65 -5.15 -6.66
C MET A 81 8.80 -4.06 -6.00
N ILE A 82 7.69 -3.66 -6.60
CA ILE A 82 6.78 -2.64 -6.05
C ILE A 82 6.20 -3.12 -4.71
N GLN A 83 5.85 -4.40 -4.63
CA GLN A 83 5.20 -5.01 -3.45
C GLN A 83 6.19 -5.65 -2.47
N ALA A 84 7.51 -5.52 -2.67
CA ALA A 84 8.52 -6.13 -1.81
C ALA A 84 8.37 -5.77 -0.32
N ARG A 85 7.89 -4.57 -0.01
CA ARG A 85 7.62 -4.11 1.36
C ARG A 85 6.59 -4.99 2.09
N HIS A 86 5.61 -5.57 1.39
CA HIS A 86 4.61 -6.44 1.99
C HIS A 86 5.19 -7.74 2.54
N LEU A 87 6.34 -8.21 2.04
CA LEU A 87 7.07 -9.34 2.63
C LEU A 87 7.52 -9.02 4.07
N PHE A 88 8.00 -7.81 4.31
CA PHE A 88 8.43 -7.37 5.64
C PHE A 88 7.25 -7.18 6.59
N TYR A 89 6.14 -6.63 6.09
CA TYR A 89 4.89 -6.55 6.86
C TYR A 89 4.39 -7.94 7.25
N GLY A 90 4.40 -8.89 6.31
CA GLY A 90 4.03 -10.28 6.56
C GLY A 90 4.86 -10.91 7.66
N ILE A 91 6.19 -10.75 7.63
CA ILE A 91 7.09 -11.26 8.65
C ILE A 91 6.78 -10.65 10.02
N SER A 92 6.59 -9.33 10.08
CA SER A 92 6.29 -8.61 11.33
C SER A 92 4.95 -9.00 11.95
N MET A 93 3.99 -9.43 11.11
CA MET A 93 2.64 -9.81 11.55
C MET A 93 2.47 -11.30 11.84
N LEU A 94 3.49 -12.14 11.62
CA LEU A 94 3.40 -13.60 11.81
C LEU A 94 2.86 -14.00 13.18
N ASP A 95 3.41 -13.40 14.24
CA ASP A 95 3.00 -13.71 15.61
C ASP A 95 1.63 -13.10 15.97
N ARG A 96 1.33 -11.93 15.41
CA ARG A 96 0.04 -11.26 15.63
C ARG A 96 -1.12 -12.01 14.99
N TYR A 97 -0.89 -12.65 13.85
CA TYR A 97 -1.91 -13.42 13.11
C TYR A 97 -1.98 -14.90 13.53
N LYS A 98 -1.18 -15.33 14.53
CA LYS A 98 -1.35 -16.64 15.16
C LYS A 98 -2.74 -16.77 15.80
N GLY A 99 -3.39 -17.90 15.57
CA GLY A 99 -4.70 -18.20 16.19
C GLY A 99 -5.91 -17.53 15.55
N THR A 100 -5.74 -16.76 14.46
CA THR A 100 -6.87 -16.13 13.78
C THR A 100 -7.68 -17.08 12.88
N GLY A 101 -7.26 -18.36 12.81
CA GLY A 101 -7.98 -19.42 12.12
C GLY A 101 -8.14 -19.16 10.61
N TRP A 102 -9.33 -19.41 10.08
CA TRP A 102 -9.66 -19.26 8.67
C TRP A 102 -9.50 -17.82 8.12
N LYS A 103 -9.47 -16.81 9.00
CA LYS A 103 -9.27 -15.41 8.63
C LYS A 103 -7.83 -15.13 8.16
N LYS A 104 -6.85 -15.95 8.58
CA LYS A 104 -5.43 -15.73 8.32
C LYS A 104 -5.08 -15.57 6.82
N PRO A 105 -5.55 -16.39 5.89
CA PRO A 105 -5.27 -16.20 4.46
C PRO A 105 -5.75 -14.83 3.94
N TYR A 106 -6.94 -14.42 4.36
CA TYR A 106 -7.47 -13.10 4.01
C TYR A 106 -6.65 -11.96 4.60
N LEU A 107 -6.25 -12.06 5.88
CA LEU A 107 -5.41 -11.06 6.55
C LEU A 107 -4.04 -10.90 5.89
N ILE A 108 -3.49 -11.97 5.33
CA ILE A 108 -2.22 -11.93 4.58
C ILE A 108 -2.43 -11.24 3.22
N TYR A 109 -3.51 -11.59 2.53
CA TYR A 109 -3.86 -11.00 1.24
C TYR A 109 -4.17 -9.51 1.36
N ALA A 110 -5.05 -9.12 2.28
CA ALA A 110 -5.54 -7.75 2.45
C ALA A 110 -4.61 -6.87 3.31
N MET A 111 -3.31 -7.15 3.28
CA MET A 111 -2.32 -6.37 4.01
C MET A 111 -1.73 -5.29 3.11
N CYS A 112 -2.07 -4.03 3.37
CA CYS A 112 -1.46 -2.85 2.80
C CYS A 112 -0.74 -2.04 3.88
N ASP A 113 -0.17 -0.90 3.53
CA ASP A 113 0.59 -0.04 4.45
C ASP A 113 -0.27 0.42 5.63
N GLU A 114 -1.49 0.87 5.34
CA GLU A 114 -2.44 1.39 6.31
C GLU A 114 -2.98 0.28 7.21
N THR A 115 -3.39 -0.84 6.62
CA THR A 115 -3.85 -2.02 7.36
C THR A 115 -2.75 -2.55 8.29
N PHE A 116 -1.50 -2.60 7.82
CA PHE A 116 -0.35 -2.95 8.65
C PHE A 116 -0.19 -1.98 9.80
N SER A 117 -0.20 -0.67 9.53
CA SER A 117 -0.03 0.37 10.54
C SER A 117 -1.06 0.23 11.66
N VAL A 118 -2.35 0.10 11.32
CA VAL A 118 -3.42 -0.06 12.31
C VAL A 118 -3.29 -1.39 13.06
N ASN A 119 -3.15 -2.51 12.35
CA ASN A 119 -3.08 -3.84 12.99
C ASN A 119 -1.83 -4.03 13.86
N TYR A 120 -0.76 -3.29 13.58
CA TYR A 120 0.47 -3.33 14.36
C TYR A 120 0.40 -2.44 15.61
N THR A 121 -0.23 -1.27 15.53
CA THR A 121 -0.20 -0.26 16.60
C THR A 121 -1.45 -0.21 17.47
N ALA A 122 -2.62 -0.63 16.95
CA ALA A 122 -3.87 -0.49 17.67
C ALA A 122 -3.91 -1.34 18.95
N GLU A 123 -4.37 -0.72 20.03
CA GLU A 123 -4.74 -1.39 21.27
C GLU A 123 -6.18 -1.89 21.14
N ILE A 124 -6.34 -3.22 21.22
CA ILE A 124 -7.64 -3.86 21.06
C ILE A 124 -8.36 -3.86 22.41
N PRO A 125 -9.56 -3.25 22.53
CA PRO A 125 -10.29 -3.16 23.78
C PRO A 125 -10.63 -4.53 24.35
N GLU A 126 -10.69 -4.62 25.67
CA GLU A 126 -11.16 -5.82 26.38
C GLU A 126 -12.57 -6.21 25.92
N GLY A 127 -12.76 -7.50 25.62
CA GLY A 127 -14.02 -8.05 25.13
C GLY A 127 -14.20 -8.03 23.59
N ALA A 128 -13.28 -7.44 22.82
CA ALA A 128 -13.22 -7.59 21.39
C ALA A 128 -12.29 -8.73 20.98
N ASP A 129 -12.75 -9.60 20.07
CA ASP A 129 -11.91 -10.67 19.53
C ASP A 129 -10.86 -10.09 18.57
N ARG A 130 -9.60 -10.41 18.83
CA ARG A 130 -8.45 -9.90 18.08
C ARG A 130 -8.49 -10.29 16.61
N GLY A 131 -8.88 -11.52 16.29
CA GLY A 131 -8.94 -12.01 14.93
C GLY A 131 -10.05 -11.32 14.12
N TRP A 132 -11.18 -11.02 14.76
CA TRP A 132 -12.25 -10.24 14.15
C TRP A 132 -11.89 -8.75 14.00
N PHE A 133 -11.15 -8.17 14.95
CA PHE A 133 -10.66 -6.81 14.85
C PHE A 133 -9.78 -6.64 13.58
N TYR A 134 -8.76 -7.47 13.42
CA TYR A 134 -7.90 -7.45 12.25
C TYR A 134 -8.66 -7.68 10.95
N PHE A 135 -9.61 -8.61 10.98
CA PHE A 135 -10.45 -8.90 9.81
C PHE A 135 -11.27 -7.68 9.38
N PHE A 136 -11.89 -6.99 10.33
CA PHE A 136 -12.71 -5.81 10.00
C PHE A 136 -11.88 -4.60 9.59
N VAL A 137 -10.70 -4.38 10.15
CA VAL A 137 -9.78 -3.35 9.66
C VAL A 137 -9.45 -3.61 8.19
N SER A 138 -8.98 -4.82 7.87
CA SER A 138 -8.63 -5.20 6.50
C SER A 138 -9.81 -5.11 5.54
N LEU A 139 -11.00 -5.56 5.95
CA LEU A 139 -12.21 -5.54 5.13
C LEU A 139 -12.71 -4.12 4.85
N LEU A 140 -12.64 -3.24 5.83
CA LEU A 140 -13.05 -1.84 5.67
C LEU A 140 -12.08 -1.10 4.75
N ASP A 141 -10.78 -1.30 4.91
CA ASP A 141 -9.78 -0.67 4.07
C ASP A 141 -9.90 -1.13 2.61
N GLU A 142 -10.06 -2.43 2.36
CA GLU A 142 -10.30 -2.97 1.02
C GLU A 142 -11.61 -2.42 0.42
N PHE A 143 -12.67 -2.35 1.21
CA PHE A 143 -13.95 -1.79 0.76
C PHE A 143 -13.84 -0.31 0.40
N TYR A 144 -13.08 0.49 1.16
CA TYR A 144 -12.88 1.90 0.87
C TYR A 144 -12.12 2.11 -0.44
N TRP A 145 -11.10 1.31 -0.67
CA TRP A 145 -10.35 1.31 -1.91
C TRP A 145 -11.22 0.90 -3.10
N PHE A 146 -11.92 -0.22 -2.98
CA PHE A 146 -12.89 -0.71 -3.97
C PHE A 146 -13.95 0.35 -4.32
N LEU A 147 -14.52 0.99 -3.32
CA LEU A 147 -15.53 2.03 -3.51
C LEU A 147 -14.95 3.21 -4.28
N GLY A 148 -13.77 3.69 -3.89
CA GLY A 148 -13.06 4.77 -4.57
C GLY A 148 -12.77 4.43 -6.02
N ALA A 149 -12.13 3.29 -6.28
CA ALA A 149 -11.77 2.83 -7.62
C ALA A 149 -12.98 2.68 -8.54
N THR A 150 -14.08 2.13 -8.02
CA THR A 150 -15.33 1.95 -8.77
C THR A 150 -15.98 3.30 -9.09
N LEU A 151 -16.12 4.18 -8.09
CA LEU A 151 -16.68 5.52 -8.30
C LEU A 151 -15.83 6.32 -9.29
N GLY A 152 -14.51 6.28 -9.16
CA GLY A 152 -13.59 6.94 -10.09
C GLY A 152 -13.73 6.41 -11.52
N GLY A 153 -13.83 5.08 -11.68
CA GLY A 153 -14.04 4.44 -12.99
C GLY A 153 -15.35 4.84 -13.66
N ILE A 154 -16.42 5.02 -12.89
CA ILE A 154 -17.71 5.51 -13.38
C ILE A 154 -17.64 7.00 -13.72
N LEU A 155 -17.19 7.82 -12.78
CA LEU A 155 -17.10 9.27 -12.94
C LEU A 155 -16.16 9.68 -14.05
N GLY A 156 -15.01 9.01 -14.21
CA GLY A 156 -14.06 9.25 -15.30
C GLY A 156 -14.65 9.03 -16.69
N GLY A 157 -15.73 8.22 -16.80
CA GLY A 157 -16.47 8.07 -18.07
C GLY A 157 -17.48 9.17 -18.36
N LEU A 158 -17.94 9.87 -17.33
CA LEU A 158 -18.93 10.95 -17.43
C LEU A 158 -18.27 12.31 -17.63
N LEU A 159 -17.05 12.46 -17.14
CA LEU A 159 -16.33 13.71 -17.16
C LEU A 159 -15.43 13.75 -18.43
N ARG A 160 -15.61 14.77 -19.26
CA ARG A 160 -14.70 15.07 -20.37
C ARG A 160 -13.51 15.88 -19.82
N PHE A 161 -12.59 15.18 -19.15
CA PHE A 161 -11.35 15.79 -18.71
C PHE A 161 -10.35 15.92 -19.87
N ASN A 162 -9.60 17.02 -19.86
CA ASN A 162 -8.32 17.05 -20.53
C ASN A 162 -7.40 16.06 -19.80
N THR A 163 -6.92 15.03 -20.50
CA THR A 163 -6.07 13.98 -19.93
C THR A 163 -4.60 14.41 -19.84
N GLU A 164 -4.26 15.62 -20.31
CA GLU A 164 -2.93 16.19 -20.13
C GLU A 164 -2.59 16.30 -18.64
N GLY A 165 -1.53 15.62 -18.22
CA GLY A 165 -1.07 15.61 -16.84
C GLY A 165 -1.55 14.41 -15.99
N LEU A 166 -2.41 13.51 -16.50
CA LEU A 166 -2.76 12.29 -15.76
C LEU A 166 -1.55 11.36 -15.55
N ASP A 167 -0.59 11.38 -16.49
CA ASP A 167 0.68 10.67 -16.33
C ASP A 167 1.47 11.17 -15.10
N PHE A 168 1.24 12.42 -14.70
CA PHE A 168 1.86 13.00 -13.50
C PHE A 168 1.22 12.51 -12.20
N VAL A 169 0.00 11.98 -12.23
CA VAL A 169 -0.71 11.52 -11.02
C VAL A 169 0.09 10.44 -10.29
N MET A 170 0.69 9.48 -11.01
CA MET A 170 1.56 8.47 -10.41
C MET A 170 2.78 9.10 -9.73
N THR A 171 3.46 9.99 -10.44
CA THR A 171 4.62 10.70 -9.89
C THR A 171 4.24 11.48 -8.65
N ALA A 172 3.14 12.24 -8.70
CA ALA A 172 2.62 13.00 -7.57
C ALA A 172 2.29 12.08 -6.37
N MET A 173 1.66 10.93 -6.61
CA MET A 173 1.34 9.96 -5.57
C MET A 173 2.60 9.44 -4.87
N PHE A 174 3.62 9.04 -5.63
CA PHE A 174 4.88 8.57 -5.05
C PHE A 174 5.62 9.68 -4.29
N VAL A 175 5.58 10.92 -4.79
CA VAL A 175 6.12 12.07 -4.07
C VAL A 175 5.38 12.31 -2.76
N VAL A 176 4.05 12.22 -2.75
CA VAL A 176 3.24 12.38 -1.52
C VAL A 176 3.55 11.26 -0.52
N ILE A 177 3.66 10.00 -0.95
CA ILE A 177 4.03 8.88 -0.08
C ILE A 177 5.43 9.09 0.52
N PHE A 178 6.40 9.50 -0.30
CA PHE A 178 7.74 9.82 0.16
C PHE A 178 7.74 10.97 1.18
N MET A 179 7.02 12.05 0.89
CA MET A 179 6.90 13.21 1.78
C MET A 179 6.20 12.86 3.09
N ASP A 180 5.17 12.01 3.05
CA ASP A 180 4.48 11.55 4.26
C ASP A 180 5.42 10.75 5.17
N GLN A 181 6.23 9.86 4.61
CA GLN A 181 7.26 9.14 5.35
C GLN A 181 8.32 10.09 5.89
N TRP A 182 8.81 11.00 5.06
CA TRP A 182 9.79 12.01 5.48
C TRP A 182 9.31 12.86 6.66
N LEU A 183 8.06 13.26 6.67
CA LEU A 183 7.48 14.09 7.75
C LEU A 183 7.22 13.28 9.04
N LYS A 184 6.98 11.97 8.94
CA LYS A 184 6.72 11.10 10.09
C LYS A 184 8.01 10.66 10.81
N GLU A 185 9.07 10.49 10.07
CA GLU A 185 10.35 10.01 10.61
C GLU A 185 11.21 11.18 11.12
N LYS A 186 11.85 10.99 12.28
CA LYS A 186 12.81 11.96 12.83
C LYS A 186 14.21 11.83 12.25
N HIS A 187 14.53 10.65 11.72
CA HIS A 187 15.84 10.32 11.18
C HIS A 187 15.72 9.83 9.74
N HIS A 188 16.20 10.61 8.81
CA HIS A 188 16.06 10.41 7.37
C HIS A 188 17.19 9.58 6.74
N PHE A 189 17.84 8.69 7.52
CA PHE A 189 18.97 7.90 7.00
C PHE A 189 18.51 6.89 5.95
N SER A 190 17.38 6.23 6.17
CA SER A 190 16.85 5.23 5.24
C SER A 190 16.40 5.87 3.92
N GLU A 191 15.70 7.00 4.03
CA GLU A 191 15.22 7.78 2.89
C GLU A 191 16.37 8.36 2.07
N LEU A 192 17.41 8.88 2.74
CA LEU A 192 18.61 9.38 2.07
C LEU A 192 19.38 8.28 1.36
N ILE A 193 19.52 7.10 1.97
CA ILE A 193 20.15 5.93 1.33
C ILE A 193 19.34 5.57 0.08
N GLY A 194 18.01 5.51 0.19
CA GLY A 194 17.12 5.23 -0.93
C GLY A 194 17.27 6.24 -2.07
N LEU A 195 17.28 7.53 -1.74
CA LEU A 195 17.42 8.62 -2.72
C LEU A 195 18.78 8.58 -3.42
N ILE A 196 19.88 8.48 -2.64
CA ILE A 196 21.24 8.44 -3.19
C ILE A 196 21.43 7.20 -4.07
N ALA A 197 20.99 6.02 -3.61
CA ALA A 197 21.08 4.79 -4.38
C ALA A 197 20.29 4.88 -5.69
N SER A 198 19.08 5.47 -5.66
CA SER A 198 18.24 5.65 -6.84
C SER A 198 18.91 6.57 -7.87
N VAL A 199 19.41 7.72 -7.43
CA VAL A 199 20.10 8.68 -8.33
C VAL A 199 21.37 8.06 -8.89
N ALA A 200 22.20 7.42 -8.05
CA ALA A 200 23.43 6.78 -8.50
C ALA A 200 23.17 5.67 -9.53
N CYS A 201 22.19 4.79 -9.26
CA CYS A 201 21.86 3.72 -10.19
C CYS A 201 21.23 4.26 -11.48
N LEU A 202 20.42 5.32 -11.42
CA LEU A 202 19.87 5.97 -12.60
C LEU A 202 20.97 6.52 -13.51
N LEU A 203 22.00 7.15 -12.93
CA LEU A 203 23.13 7.69 -13.69
C LEU A 203 24.04 6.60 -14.29
N ILE A 204 24.16 5.46 -13.62
CA ILE A 204 25.05 4.36 -14.06
C ILE A 204 24.37 3.46 -15.07
N PHE A 205 23.10 3.06 -14.82
CA PHE A 205 22.41 2.03 -15.59
C PHE A 205 21.38 2.60 -16.57
N GLY A 206 21.10 3.91 -16.53
CA GLY A 206 20.10 4.57 -17.36
C GLY A 206 18.66 4.28 -16.92
N ALA A 207 17.70 5.01 -17.52
CA ALA A 207 16.31 4.99 -17.12
C ALA A 207 15.63 3.61 -17.27
N ASP A 208 16.04 2.83 -18.26
CA ASP A 208 15.39 1.55 -18.57
C ASP A 208 15.79 0.41 -17.62
N ASN A 209 16.98 0.48 -17.00
CA ASN A 209 17.55 -0.65 -16.25
C ASN A 209 17.94 -0.32 -14.80
N PHE A 210 17.73 0.92 -14.32
CA PHE A 210 18.20 1.32 -12.97
C PHE A 210 17.41 0.67 -11.82
N LEU A 211 16.20 0.29 -12.05
CA LEU A 211 15.26 -0.10 -11.00
C LEU A 211 15.74 -1.32 -10.19
N ILE A 212 16.14 -2.41 -10.86
CA ILE A 212 16.62 -3.64 -10.20
C ILE A 212 17.94 -3.40 -9.44
N PRO A 213 18.99 -2.80 -10.04
CA PRO A 213 20.20 -2.46 -9.32
C PRO A 213 19.94 -1.56 -8.10
N THR A 214 19.05 -0.57 -8.22
CA THR A 214 18.69 0.32 -7.11
C THR A 214 18.13 -0.47 -5.93
N MET A 215 17.19 -1.37 -6.17
CA MET A 215 16.58 -2.16 -5.10
C MET A 215 17.60 -3.07 -4.41
N ILE A 216 18.49 -3.70 -5.17
CA ILE A 216 19.56 -4.52 -4.61
C ILE A 216 20.49 -3.65 -3.75
N CYS A 217 20.90 -2.48 -4.26
CA CYS A 217 21.75 -1.55 -3.52
C CYS A 217 21.11 -1.08 -2.23
N ILE A 218 19.81 -0.69 -2.26
CA ILE A 218 19.07 -0.27 -1.08
C ILE A 218 18.99 -1.41 -0.06
N LEU A 219 18.61 -2.62 -0.50
CA LEU A 219 18.51 -3.79 0.38
C LEU A 219 19.85 -4.12 1.05
N VAL A 220 20.92 -4.15 0.29
CA VAL A 220 22.27 -4.41 0.82
C VAL A 220 22.72 -3.31 1.78
N ALA A 221 22.54 -2.04 1.41
CA ALA A 221 22.92 -0.91 2.24
C ALA A 221 22.14 -0.88 3.57
N LEU A 222 20.82 -1.02 3.53
CA LEU A 222 19.99 -1.03 4.74
C LEU A 222 20.26 -2.25 5.62
N THR A 223 20.52 -3.41 5.03
CA THR A 223 20.86 -4.63 5.79
C THR A 223 22.23 -4.48 6.46
N ALA A 224 23.23 -3.96 5.76
CA ALA A 224 24.58 -3.74 6.29
C ALA A 224 24.59 -2.66 7.39
N LEU A 225 23.78 -1.61 7.23
CA LEU A 225 23.67 -0.49 8.16
C LEU A 225 22.58 -0.66 9.22
N ARG A 226 21.93 -1.82 9.29
CA ARG A 226 20.81 -2.08 10.20
C ARG A 226 21.17 -1.77 11.65
N LYS A 227 22.29 -2.31 12.16
CA LYS A 227 22.71 -2.11 13.56
C LYS A 227 22.94 -0.64 13.95
N PRO A 228 23.70 0.17 13.18
CA PRO A 228 23.88 1.58 13.49
C PRO A 228 22.60 2.40 13.33
N ILE A 229 21.69 2.04 12.43
CA ILE A 229 20.39 2.72 12.27
C ILE A 229 19.49 2.44 13.47
N GLU A 230 19.34 1.18 13.88
CA GLU A 230 18.53 0.79 15.05
C GLU A 230 19.06 1.43 16.35
N ALA A 231 20.39 1.50 16.54
CA ALA A 231 20.99 2.12 17.70
C ALA A 231 20.64 3.62 17.80
N LYS A 232 20.74 4.36 16.70
CA LYS A 232 20.38 5.79 16.66
C LYS A 232 18.89 6.04 16.85
N THR A 233 18.04 5.18 16.32
CA THR A 233 16.59 5.28 16.50
C THR A 233 16.18 5.04 17.95
N GLN A 234 16.84 4.12 18.66
CA GLN A 234 16.61 3.87 20.09
C GLN A 234 17.14 4.98 21.00
N GLU A 235 18.22 5.65 20.65
CA GLU A 235 18.74 6.81 21.38
C GLU A 235 17.79 8.02 21.30
N ALA A 236 17.10 8.19 20.19
CA ALA A 236 16.16 9.31 19.98
C ALA A 236 14.77 9.06 20.55
N ALA A 237 14.43 7.82 20.91
CA ALA A 237 13.18 7.44 21.55
C ALA A 237 13.24 7.53 23.10
N LYS A 238 14.43 7.82 23.66
CA LYS A 238 14.66 8.10 25.08
C LYS A 238 14.67 9.61 25.35
#